data_3e6f7c0f4bc1cb8e942b31dff533f3b7
#
_entry.id   3e6f7c0f4bc1cb8e942b31dff533f3b7
#
_cell.length_a   1.000
_cell.length_b   1.000
_cell.length_c   1.000
_cell.angle_alpha   90.00
_cell.angle_beta   90.00
_cell.angle_gamma   90.00
#
_symmetry.space_group_name_H-M   'P 1'
#
loop_
_entity.id
_entity.type
_entity.pdbx_description
1 polymer ?
#
loop_
_entity_poly.entity_id
_entity_poly.type
_entity_poly.pdbx_seq_one_letter_code
_entity_poly.pdbx_strand_id
1 'polypeptide(L)'
;VATGNQNTVFETPSMVSVVTNDTPWSQNAVTSAGMLKGVAGLSQTGAGRTNGQTFNLRGYDKSGVLVLVDGVRQLSDMAKSSGTYLDPALVKRIEVVRGPNSSLYGSGGLGGVVDFRTADAADFLPPGETNGLSLWGNIASGDHSTGSGLTWFGKTGKTDALLSVIMRKRGNIYQSDGEHAPNKEKPAALFAKGSVGITDSNKAGASLRLYRNNTTEPGNSTQTHGDSGLRDRKTVQNDVQFWYQYAPVDNSLINVKSTLYLSDITIKTNGHNKTAEWRNNRTSGVNVVNRSHTLIFPGAHQLSYGAEYYRQQQKPEGSATLYPEGNIDFTSLYFQDEMTMKSYPVNIIVGSRYDR
;
A
#
# COMPACT_ATOMS: atom_id res chain seq x y z
N VAL A 1 3.90 4.19 -12.35
CA VAL A 1 2.52 4.26 -11.85
C VAL A 1 2.45 5.18 -10.65
N ALA A 2 3.38 5.08 -9.68
CA ALA A 2 3.46 6.05 -8.57
C ALA A 2 3.89 7.47 -9.02
N THR A 3 4.39 7.63 -10.23
CA THR A 3 4.66 8.92 -10.88
C THR A 3 3.53 9.43 -11.76
N GLY A 4 2.40 8.70 -11.81
CA GLY A 4 1.27 8.99 -12.68
C GLY A 4 1.31 8.27 -14.02
N ASN A 5 2.48 8.07 -14.60
CA ASN A 5 2.68 7.47 -15.92
C ASN A 5 3.37 6.09 -15.84
N GLN A 6 3.28 5.31 -16.92
CA GLN A 6 3.95 4.02 -17.06
C GLN A 6 5.30 4.23 -17.78
N ASN A 7 6.32 4.57 -17.02
CA ASN A 7 7.68 4.71 -17.52
C ASN A 7 8.59 3.67 -16.86
N THR A 8 9.72 3.37 -17.49
CA THR A 8 10.80 2.63 -16.83
C THR A 8 11.43 3.50 -15.73
N VAL A 9 12.11 2.87 -14.76
CA VAL A 9 12.78 3.62 -13.66
C VAL A 9 13.77 4.63 -14.20
N PHE A 10 14.48 4.28 -15.27
CA PHE A 10 15.52 5.14 -15.87
C PHE A 10 14.95 6.27 -16.75
N GLU A 11 13.75 6.11 -17.27
CA GLU A 11 13.06 7.13 -18.08
C GLU A 11 12.20 8.06 -17.23
N THR A 12 12.00 7.72 -15.96
CA THR A 12 11.22 8.53 -15.04
C THR A 12 12.07 9.69 -14.52
N PRO A 13 11.69 10.95 -14.75
CA PRO A 13 12.46 12.12 -14.30
C PRO A 13 12.26 12.41 -12.78
N SER A 14 12.04 11.37 -12.00
CA SER A 14 11.88 11.40 -10.54
C SER A 14 12.74 10.31 -9.92
N MET A 15 13.18 10.50 -8.68
CA MET A 15 13.94 9.47 -7.96
C MET A 15 13.02 8.32 -7.53
N VAL A 16 12.88 7.34 -8.41
CA VAL A 16 12.04 6.15 -8.18
C VAL A 16 12.90 4.94 -7.86
N SER A 17 12.45 4.11 -6.92
CA SER A 17 12.93 2.75 -6.75
C SER A 17 11.75 1.79 -6.89
N VAL A 18 11.99 0.68 -7.56
CA VAL A 18 11.04 -0.42 -7.66
C VAL A 18 11.64 -1.62 -6.94
N VAL A 19 10.91 -2.16 -5.99
CA VAL A 19 11.24 -3.40 -5.30
C VAL A 19 10.24 -4.45 -5.74
N THR A 20 10.74 -5.54 -6.29
CA THR A 20 9.94 -6.69 -6.73
C THR A 20 9.97 -7.79 -5.68
N ASN A 21 9.06 -8.72 -5.74
CA ASN A 21 8.97 -9.84 -4.78
C ASN A 21 10.02 -10.93 -5.00
N ASP A 22 10.85 -10.83 -6.04
CA ASP A 22 11.92 -11.77 -6.38
C ASP A 22 13.26 -11.46 -5.70
N THR A 23 13.39 -10.32 -5.03
CA THR A 23 14.60 -10.00 -4.28
C THR A 23 14.71 -10.84 -3.00
N PRO A 24 15.93 -11.28 -2.58
CA PRO A 24 16.09 -12.12 -1.39
C PRO A 24 15.47 -11.55 -0.11
N TRP A 25 15.59 -10.24 0.10
CA TRP A 25 14.99 -9.59 1.27
C TRP A 25 13.47 -9.49 1.18
N SER A 26 12.89 -9.34 -0.03
CA SER A 26 11.44 -9.33 -0.23
C SER A 26 10.84 -10.70 0.03
N GLN A 27 11.47 -11.77 -0.49
CA GLN A 27 11.00 -13.14 -0.32
C GLN A 27 11.03 -13.59 1.14
N ASN A 28 12.00 -13.10 1.92
CA ASN A 28 12.15 -13.41 3.34
C ASN A 28 11.45 -12.41 4.27
N ALA A 29 10.77 -11.41 3.72
CA ALA A 29 10.08 -10.41 4.52
C ALA A 29 8.88 -11.02 5.25
N VAL A 30 8.78 -10.73 6.54
CA VAL A 30 7.65 -11.14 7.39
C VAL A 30 6.64 -10.02 7.61
N THR A 31 7.01 -8.78 7.22
CA THR A 31 6.14 -7.60 7.16
C THR A 31 6.32 -6.89 5.83
N SER A 32 5.29 -6.19 5.36
CA SER A 32 5.39 -5.40 4.13
C SER A 32 6.47 -4.30 4.21
N ALA A 33 6.68 -3.73 5.39
CA ALA A 33 7.77 -2.81 5.64
C ALA A 33 9.15 -3.49 5.46
N GLY A 34 9.29 -4.75 5.87
CA GLY A 34 10.51 -5.53 5.71
C GLY A 34 10.97 -5.72 4.27
N MET A 35 10.05 -5.67 3.29
CA MET A 35 10.38 -5.76 1.86
C MET A 35 11.19 -4.56 1.35
N LEU A 36 11.16 -3.45 2.07
CA LEU A 36 11.82 -2.20 1.68
C LEU A 36 13.23 -2.03 2.26
N LYS A 37 13.77 -3.07 2.90
CA LYS A 37 15.17 -3.08 3.34
C LYS A 37 16.09 -2.89 2.13
N GLY A 38 17.06 -1.99 2.25
CA GLY A 38 18.01 -1.70 1.19
C GLY A 38 17.56 -0.63 0.18
N VAL A 39 16.35 -0.07 0.30
CA VAL A 39 15.95 1.08 -0.51
C VAL A 39 16.67 2.34 0.00
N ALA A 40 17.55 2.90 -0.82
CA ALA A 40 18.34 4.06 -0.44
C ALA A 40 17.46 5.26 -0.04
N GLY A 41 17.77 5.90 1.09
CA GLY A 41 17.04 7.05 1.63
C GLY A 41 15.69 6.73 2.26
N LEU A 42 15.33 5.45 2.37
CA LEU A 42 14.18 4.97 3.11
C LEU A 42 14.64 4.16 4.33
N SER A 43 14.13 4.50 5.50
CA SER A 43 14.30 3.73 6.71
C SER A 43 12.94 3.39 7.33
N GLN A 44 12.96 2.41 8.21
CA GLN A 44 11.79 1.99 8.97
C GLN A 44 11.99 2.34 10.42
N THR A 45 10.94 2.80 11.07
CA THR A 45 10.93 3.02 12.51
C THR A 45 10.38 1.82 13.26
N GLY A 46 10.66 1.74 14.56
CA GLY A 46 10.15 0.70 15.45
C GLY A 46 10.84 -0.65 15.31
N ALA A 47 10.39 -1.62 16.09
CA ALA A 47 10.84 -3.02 16.03
C ALA A 47 10.22 -3.74 14.81
N GLY A 48 10.73 -4.91 14.47
CA GLY A 48 10.27 -5.69 13.32
C GLY A 48 8.84 -6.29 13.42
N ARG A 49 7.98 -5.78 14.32
CA ARG A 49 6.57 -6.19 14.43
C ARG A 49 5.69 -5.43 13.44
N THR A 50 4.52 -5.98 13.11
CA THR A 50 3.59 -5.35 12.15
C THR A 50 3.06 -4.02 12.65
N ASN A 51 2.70 -3.94 13.93
CA ASN A 51 2.36 -2.67 14.57
C ASN A 51 3.61 -1.88 14.93
N GLY A 52 3.57 -0.57 14.80
CA GLY A 52 4.64 0.34 15.18
C GLY A 52 5.72 0.54 14.13
N GLN A 53 5.57 -0.03 12.93
CA GLN A 53 6.44 0.25 11.80
C GLN A 53 5.85 1.35 10.93
N THR A 54 6.60 2.44 10.78
CA THR A 54 6.31 3.51 9.81
C THR A 54 7.53 3.74 8.94
N PHE A 55 7.30 4.37 7.79
CA PHE A 55 8.38 4.71 6.87
C PHE A 55 8.93 6.10 7.19
N ASN A 56 10.24 6.23 7.16
CA ASN A 56 10.93 7.50 7.13
C ASN A 56 11.64 7.63 5.78
N LEU A 57 11.32 8.68 5.04
CA LEU A 57 11.85 8.94 3.72
C LEU A 57 12.43 10.36 3.69
N ARG A 58 13.77 10.45 3.62
CA ARG A 58 14.51 11.72 3.64
C ARG A 58 14.22 12.58 4.86
N GLY A 59 14.03 11.97 6.04
CA GLY A 59 13.73 12.67 7.29
C GLY A 59 12.26 12.94 7.54
N TYR A 60 11.38 12.71 6.58
CA TYR A 60 9.93 12.74 6.78
C TYR A 60 9.43 11.38 7.22
N ASP A 61 8.60 11.34 8.25
CA ASP A 61 7.99 10.11 8.77
C ASP A 61 6.45 10.20 8.81
N LYS A 62 5.79 9.12 9.14
CA LYS A 62 4.35 9.01 9.35
C LYS A 62 3.54 9.68 8.25
N SER A 63 2.81 10.77 8.59
CA SER A 63 1.98 11.53 7.66
C SER A 63 2.78 12.28 6.58
N GLY A 64 4.09 12.40 6.73
CA GLY A 64 4.98 12.97 5.72
C GLY A 64 5.34 12.00 4.59
N VAL A 65 5.03 10.70 4.74
CA VAL A 65 5.20 9.66 3.71
C VAL A 65 3.85 9.06 3.39
N LEU A 66 3.39 9.25 2.16
CA LEU A 66 2.13 8.69 1.72
C LEU A 66 2.29 7.20 1.41
N VAL A 67 1.47 6.37 2.04
CA VAL A 67 1.41 4.93 1.77
C VAL A 67 0.14 4.61 0.99
N LEU A 68 0.30 3.88 -0.10
CA LEU A 68 -0.79 3.42 -0.95
C LEU A 68 -0.76 1.89 -1.09
N VAL A 69 -1.92 1.30 -1.32
CA VAL A 69 -2.08 -0.08 -1.79
C VAL A 69 -2.99 -0.07 -3.01
N ASP A 70 -2.45 -0.45 -4.16
CA ASP A 70 -3.12 -0.36 -5.46
C ASP A 70 -3.66 1.05 -5.78
N GLY A 71 -2.96 2.09 -5.29
CA GLY A 71 -3.34 3.48 -5.44
C GLY A 71 -4.34 4.00 -4.40
N VAL A 72 -4.81 3.15 -3.48
CA VAL A 72 -5.71 3.54 -2.39
C VAL A 72 -4.90 3.96 -1.16
N ARG A 73 -5.23 5.15 -0.63
CA ARG A 73 -4.58 5.70 0.56
C ARG A 73 -4.73 4.79 1.76
N GLN A 74 -3.63 4.53 2.44
CA GLN A 74 -3.60 3.78 3.69
C GLN A 74 -3.31 4.73 4.85
N LEU A 75 -4.06 4.61 5.92
CA LEU A 75 -3.72 5.30 7.15
C LEU A 75 -2.63 4.52 7.87
N SER A 76 -1.41 5.04 7.84
CA SER A 76 -0.25 4.41 8.47
C SER A 76 0.02 4.88 9.90
N ASP A 77 -0.61 5.98 10.35
CA ASP A 77 -0.43 6.53 11.70
C ASP A 77 -1.73 6.53 12.49
N MET A 78 -1.81 5.66 13.47
CA MET A 78 -2.93 5.54 14.41
C MET A 78 -2.43 5.68 15.86
N ALA A 79 -1.77 6.80 16.16
CA ALA A 79 -1.13 7.09 17.44
C ALA A 79 -0.11 5.98 17.80
N LYS A 80 -0.32 5.22 18.87
CA LYS A 80 0.62 4.20 19.35
C LYS A 80 0.56 2.86 18.60
N SER A 81 -0.11 2.79 17.45
CA SER A 81 -0.37 1.53 16.73
C SER A 81 -0.32 1.74 15.23
N SER A 82 0.75 2.38 14.76
CA SER A 82 0.94 2.64 13.33
C SER A 82 1.44 1.41 12.59
N GLY A 83 1.11 1.26 11.31
CA GLY A 83 1.61 0.16 10.48
C GLY A 83 0.94 0.05 9.12
N THR A 84 1.52 -0.77 8.25
CA THR A 84 0.93 -1.16 6.96
C THR A 84 0.50 -2.62 7.05
N TYR A 85 -0.82 -2.82 7.11
CA TYR A 85 -1.43 -4.13 7.35
C TYR A 85 -1.69 -4.87 6.03
N LEU A 86 -0.61 -5.19 5.34
CA LEU A 86 -0.59 -5.95 4.10
C LEU A 86 0.41 -7.09 4.23
N ASP A 87 0.01 -8.32 3.92
CA ASP A 87 0.94 -9.45 3.93
C ASP A 87 1.92 -9.37 2.75
N PRO A 88 3.23 -9.56 2.96
CA PRO A 88 4.23 -9.52 1.90
C PRO A 88 3.94 -10.46 0.73
N ALA A 89 3.35 -11.63 0.98
CA ALA A 89 3.03 -12.61 -0.06
C ALA A 89 1.97 -12.12 -1.07
N LEU A 90 1.23 -11.07 -0.75
CA LEU A 90 0.27 -10.43 -1.65
C LEU A 90 0.90 -9.36 -2.54
N VAL A 91 2.14 -8.96 -2.26
CA VAL A 91 2.80 -7.85 -2.93
C VAL A 91 3.55 -8.34 -4.15
N LYS A 92 3.22 -7.81 -5.32
CA LYS A 92 3.96 -8.03 -6.58
C LYS A 92 5.19 -7.15 -6.66
N ARG A 93 5.02 -5.86 -6.39
CA ARG A 93 6.08 -4.86 -6.38
C ARG A 93 5.73 -3.68 -5.50
N ILE A 94 6.74 -2.94 -5.12
CA ILE A 94 6.58 -1.68 -4.37
C ILE A 94 7.30 -0.59 -5.15
N GLU A 95 6.62 0.52 -5.38
CA GLU A 95 7.16 1.70 -6.02
C GLU A 95 7.40 2.78 -4.97
N VAL A 96 8.64 3.22 -4.84
CA VAL A 96 9.04 4.28 -3.89
C VAL A 96 9.46 5.50 -4.68
N VAL A 97 8.68 6.56 -4.60
CA VAL A 97 9.00 7.86 -5.20
C VAL A 97 9.46 8.80 -4.12
N ARG A 98 10.69 9.34 -4.27
CA ARG A 98 11.31 10.22 -3.27
C ARG A 98 11.10 11.68 -3.64
N GLY A 99 10.85 12.48 -2.62
CA GLY A 99 10.62 13.91 -2.75
C GLY A 99 9.15 14.27 -2.95
N PRO A 100 8.84 15.55 -3.04
CA PRO A 100 7.47 16.02 -3.08
C PRO A 100 6.74 15.58 -4.35
N ASN A 101 5.63 14.89 -4.20
CA ASN A 101 4.71 14.47 -5.26
C ASN A 101 3.31 15.07 -5.06
N SER A 102 3.27 16.30 -4.54
CA SER A 102 2.02 16.97 -4.18
C SER A 102 1.13 17.28 -5.39
N SER A 103 1.69 17.42 -6.59
CA SER A 103 0.89 17.62 -7.81
C SER A 103 -0.07 16.47 -8.10
N LEU A 104 0.33 15.23 -7.83
CA LEU A 104 -0.53 14.06 -8.05
C LEU A 104 -1.28 13.61 -6.78
N TYR A 105 -0.62 13.70 -5.64
CA TYR A 105 -1.12 13.05 -4.41
C TYR A 105 -1.55 14.04 -3.32
N GLY A 106 -1.35 15.34 -3.50
CA GLY A 106 -1.72 16.37 -2.52
C GLY A 106 -0.86 16.33 -1.26
N SER A 107 -1.45 16.70 -0.14
CA SER A 107 -0.79 16.67 1.17
C SER A 107 -0.48 15.24 1.63
N GLY A 108 0.54 15.07 2.46
CA GLY A 108 0.97 13.77 3.01
C GLY A 108 2.06 13.06 2.20
N GLY A 109 2.50 13.63 1.08
CA GLY A 109 3.60 13.08 0.26
C GLY A 109 4.85 13.98 0.21
N LEU A 110 5.16 14.72 1.29
CA LEU A 110 6.30 15.65 1.33
C LEU A 110 7.65 14.92 1.22
N GLY A 111 7.82 13.83 1.94
CA GLY A 111 8.99 12.95 1.84
C GLY A 111 8.96 12.05 0.62
N GLY A 112 7.76 11.70 0.18
CA GLY A 112 7.52 10.83 -0.96
C GLY A 112 6.31 9.91 -0.81
N VAL A 113 6.24 8.95 -1.73
CA VAL A 113 5.13 7.99 -1.83
C VAL A 113 5.70 6.57 -1.83
N VAL A 114 5.07 5.68 -1.08
CA VAL A 114 5.31 4.23 -1.09
C VAL A 114 4.03 3.54 -1.56
N ASP A 115 4.03 3.01 -2.77
CA ASP A 115 2.87 2.37 -3.38
C ASP A 115 3.08 0.86 -3.52
N PHE A 116 2.34 0.09 -2.75
CA PHE A 116 2.32 -1.36 -2.82
C PHE A 116 1.35 -1.81 -3.91
N ARG A 117 1.85 -2.56 -4.86
CA ARG A 117 1.04 -3.20 -5.91
C ARG A 117 0.82 -4.66 -5.57
N THR A 118 -0.44 -5.04 -5.39
CA THR A 118 -0.81 -6.42 -5.15
C THR A 118 -0.72 -7.25 -6.43
N ALA A 119 -0.56 -8.56 -6.27
CA ALA A 119 -0.49 -9.49 -7.38
C ALA A 119 -1.83 -9.61 -8.12
N ASP A 120 -1.76 -9.92 -9.39
CA ASP A 120 -2.85 -10.32 -10.27
C ASP A 120 -2.72 -11.80 -10.64
N ALA A 121 -3.76 -12.43 -11.16
CA ALA A 121 -3.72 -13.84 -11.57
C ALA A 121 -2.59 -14.11 -12.59
N ALA A 122 -2.35 -13.16 -13.49
CA ALA A 122 -1.29 -13.27 -14.50
C ALA A 122 0.12 -13.35 -13.94
N ASP A 123 0.34 -12.91 -12.68
CA ASP A 123 1.66 -12.95 -12.04
C ASP A 123 2.06 -14.36 -11.56
N PHE A 124 1.08 -15.24 -11.45
CA PHE A 124 1.25 -16.63 -11.01
C PHE A 124 1.16 -17.63 -12.17
N LEU A 125 0.59 -17.23 -13.32
CA LEU A 125 0.35 -18.15 -14.43
C LEU A 125 1.61 -18.39 -15.26
N PRO A 126 2.09 -19.65 -15.36
CA PRO A 126 3.09 -20.01 -16.35
C PRO A 126 2.57 -19.78 -17.79
N PRO A 127 3.46 -19.58 -18.75
CA PRO A 127 3.07 -19.46 -20.15
C PRO A 127 2.24 -20.67 -20.64
N GLY A 128 1.07 -20.38 -21.21
CA GLY A 128 0.15 -21.41 -21.75
C GLY A 128 -0.86 -21.96 -20.74
N GLU A 129 -0.70 -21.70 -19.46
CA GLU A 129 -1.65 -22.15 -18.44
C GLU A 129 -2.78 -21.12 -18.25
N THR A 130 -3.95 -21.63 -17.86
CA THR A 130 -5.15 -20.80 -17.65
C THR A 130 -5.57 -20.71 -16.19
N ASN A 131 -5.14 -21.63 -15.34
CA ASN A 131 -5.41 -21.63 -13.92
C ASN A 131 -4.36 -22.43 -13.15
N GLY A 132 -4.30 -22.24 -11.84
CA GLY A 132 -3.39 -22.98 -10.99
C GLY A 132 -3.58 -22.70 -9.51
N LEU A 133 -2.78 -23.39 -8.73
CA LEU A 133 -2.69 -23.28 -7.27
C LEU A 133 -1.24 -23.07 -6.89
N SER A 134 -0.99 -22.10 -6.01
CA SER A 134 0.30 -21.89 -5.36
C SER A 134 0.16 -22.17 -3.86
N LEU A 135 0.99 -23.06 -3.34
CA LEU A 135 1.12 -23.32 -1.91
C LEU A 135 2.54 -22.97 -1.48
N TRP A 136 2.69 -22.22 -0.41
CA TRP A 136 3.97 -21.89 0.17
C TRP A 136 3.96 -22.03 1.69
N GLY A 137 5.13 -22.25 2.26
CA GLY A 137 5.39 -22.25 3.70
C GLY A 137 6.75 -21.64 4.00
N ASN A 138 6.89 -20.98 5.14
CA ASN A 138 8.16 -20.45 5.60
C ASN A 138 8.33 -20.62 7.12
N ILE A 139 9.59 -20.68 7.52
CA ILE A 139 10.03 -20.70 8.93
C ILE A 139 11.17 -19.69 9.03
N ALA A 140 11.18 -18.87 10.08
CA ALA A 140 12.30 -17.98 10.37
C ALA A 140 12.70 -18.08 11.84
N SER A 141 14.02 -18.12 12.11
CA SER A 141 14.58 -18.29 13.46
C SER A 141 14.61 -16.98 14.26
N GLY A 142 14.73 -15.83 13.59
CA GLY A 142 14.91 -14.52 14.26
C GLY A 142 13.74 -14.06 15.12
N ASP A 143 12.54 -14.57 14.88
CA ASP A 143 11.35 -14.34 15.67
C ASP A 143 10.50 -15.60 15.87
N HIS A 144 11.09 -16.76 15.60
CA HIS A 144 10.41 -18.07 15.61
C HIS A 144 9.10 -18.04 14.79
N SER A 145 9.12 -17.35 13.66
CA SER A 145 7.92 -17.24 12.85
C SER A 145 7.70 -18.46 11.97
N THR A 146 6.41 -18.73 11.76
CA THR A 146 5.95 -19.69 10.76
C THR A 146 4.88 -19.03 9.92
N GLY A 147 4.82 -19.35 8.64
CA GLY A 147 3.81 -18.85 7.73
C GLY A 147 3.43 -19.87 6.69
N SER A 148 2.21 -19.80 6.22
CA SER A 148 1.72 -20.57 5.09
C SER A 148 0.68 -19.79 4.32
N GLY A 149 0.55 -20.08 3.04
CA GLY A 149 -0.46 -19.47 2.18
C GLY A 149 -0.84 -20.37 1.03
N LEU A 150 -2.10 -20.26 0.64
CA LEU A 150 -2.68 -20.91 -0.52
C LEU A 150 -3.27 -19.84 -1.42
N THR A 151 -2.90 -19.85 -2.69
CA THR A 151 -3.42 -18.92 -3.70
C THR A 151 -3.93 -19.71 -4.89
N TRP A 152 -5.20 -19.57 -5.17
CA TRP A 152 -5.79 -19.97 -6.45
C TRP A 152 -5.77 -18.78 -7.41
N PHE A 153 -5.50 -19.04 -8.68
CA PHE A 153 -5.48 -18.03 -9.73
C PHE A 153 -5.94 -18.63 -11.05
N GLY A 154 -6.62 -17.80 -11.81
CA GLY A 154 -7.15 -18.23 -13.12
C GLY A 154 -7.35 -17.07 -14.08
N LYS A 155 -7.20 -17.36 -15.37
CA LYS A 155 -7.46 -16.43 -16.47
C LYS A 155 -8.12 -17.17 -17.61
N THR A 156 -9.26 -16.66 -18.07
CA THR A 156 -10.00 -17.22 -19.19
C THR A 156 -10.50 -16.09 -20.08
N GLY A 157 -10.05 -16.07 -21.33
CA GLY A 157 -10.37 -14.99 -22.27
C GLY A 157 -9.95 -13.61 -21.71
N LYS A 158 -10.94 -12.75 -21.51
CA LYS A 158 -10.75 -11.39 -20.97
C LYS A 158 -10.96 -11.29 -19.46
N THR A 159 -11.20 -12.41 -18.76
CA THR A 159 -11.45 -12.45 -17.31
C THR A 159 -10.25 -13.03 -16.59
N ASP A 160 -9.84 -12.41 -15.48
CA ASP A 160 -8.86 -12.96 -14.56
C ASP A 160 -9.39 -12.88 -13.11
N ALA A 161 -8.96 -13.82 -12.27
CA ALA A 161 -9.31 -13.86 -10.85
C ALA A 161 -8.22 -14.52 -10.02
N LEU A 162 -8.06 -14.04 -8.79
CA LEU A 162 -7.11 -14.51 -7.78
C LEU A 162 -7.81 -14.56 -6.43
N LEU A 163 -7.58 -15.65 -5.70
CA LEU A 163 -8.03 -15.81 -4.31
C LEU A 163 -6.86 -16.34 -3.46
N SER A 164 -6.49 -15.63 -2.42
CA SER A 164 -5.38 -16.01 -1.53
C SER A 164 -5.82 -16.02 -0.07
N VAL A 165 -5.38 -17.04 0.66
CA VAL A 165 -5.52 -17.17 2.13
C VAL A 165 -4.14 -17.34 2.72
N ILE A 166 -3.80 -16.53 3.72
CA ILE A 166 -2.48 -16.50 4.35
C ILE A 166 -2.65 -16.52 5.86
N MET A 167 -1.83 -17.28 6.53
CA MET A 167 -1.75 -17.36 7.98
C MET A 167 -0.29 -17.32 8.43
N ARG A 168 -0.01 -16.55 9.49
CA ARG A 168 1.32 -16.50 10.11
C ARG A 168 1.22 -16.57 11.63
N LYS A 169 2.31 -16.97 12.25
CA LYS A 169 2.53 -16.89 13.69
C LYS A 169 3.94 -16.37 13.91
N ARG A 170 4.10 -15.40 14.80
CA ARG A 170 5.38 -14.77 15.12
C ARG A 170 5.55 -14.68 16.62
N GLY A 171 6.77 -14.84 17.08
CA GLY A 171 7.18 -14.72 18.48
C GLY A 171 8.00 -13.45 18.74
N ASN A 172 8.71 -13.44 19.86
CA ASN A 172 9.61 -12.34 20.22
C ASN A 172 10.70 -12.15 19.15
N ILE A 173 11.07 -10.91 18.91
CA ILE A 173 12.08 -10.54 17.93
C ILE A 173 13.42 -10.45 18.65
N TYR A 174 14.34 -11.35 18.34
CA TYR A 174 15.67 -11.36 18.89
C TYR A 174 16.54 -10.32 18.21
N GLN A 175 17.32 -9.60 19.02
CA GLN A 175 18.20 -8.52 18.59
C GLN A 175 19.66 -8.96 18.69
N SER A 176 20.55 -8.25 18.00
CA SER A 176 21.98 -8.59 17.94
C SER A 176 22.73 -8.40 19.26
N ASP A 177 22.17 -7.62 20.19
CA ASP A 177 22.69 -7.38 21.54
C ASP A 177 22.31 -8.46 22.57
N GLY A 178 21.55 -9.50 22.13
CA GLY A 178 21.04 -10.56 22.98
C GLY A 178 19.70 -10.26 23.64
N GLU A 179 19.22 -9.02 23.54
CA GLU A 179 17.90 -8.63 24.01
C GLU A 179 16.79 -9.10 23.06
N HIS A 180 15.57 -9.00 23.49
CA HIS A 180 14.43 -9.28 22.61
C HIS A 180 13.35 -8.19 22.72
N ALA A 181 12.75 -7.86 21.59
CA ALA A 181 11.56 -7.05 21.56
C ALA A 181 10.32 -7.95 21.75
N PRO A 182 9.51 -7.74 22.78
CA PRO A 182 8.31 -8.54 23.02
C PRO A 182 7.38 -8.44 21.82
N ASN A 183 6.99 -9.60 21.31
CA ASN A 183 6.08 -9.72 20.18
C ASN A 183 5.43 -11.09 20.16
N LYS A 184 4.10 -11.13 20.05
CA LYS A 184 3.34 -12.34 19.72
C LYS A 184 2.28 -11.91 18.73
N GLU A 185 2.41 -12.35 17.49
CA GLU A 185 1.48 -11.98 16.42
C GLU A 185 0.88 -13.23 15.77
N LYS A 186 -0.38 -13.11 15.37
CA LYS A 186 -1.11 -14.13 14.60
C LYS A 186 -1.86 -13.45 13.44
N PRO A 187 -1.12 -12.89 12.45
CA PRO A 187 -1.77 -12.28 11.29
C PRO A 187 -2.39 -13.34 10.39
N ALA A 188 -3.57 -13.03 9.89
CA ALA A 188 -4.27 -13.78 8.87
C ALA A 188 -4.84 -12.82 7.83
N ALA A 189 -4.76 -13.18 6.56
CA ALA A 189 -5.27 -12.40 5.45
C ALA A 189 -6.07 -13.27 4.48
N LEU A 190 -7.15 -12.70 3.97
CA LEU A 190 -7.86 -13.17 2.80
C LEU A 190 -7.83 -12.06 1.76
N PHE A 191 -7.46 -12.40 0.55
CA PHE A 191 -7.41 -11.48 -0.57
C PHE A 191 -8.07 -12.09 -1.79
N ALA A 192 -9.00 -11.35 -2.37
CA ALA A 192 -9.62 -11.69 -3.65
C ALA A 192 -9.48 -10.51 -4.60
N LYS A 193 -9.12 -10.76 -5.84
CA LYS A 193 -8.99 -9.75 -6.88
C LYS A 193 -9.41 -10.34 -8.20
N GLY A 194 -10.14 -9.56 -9.00
CA GLY A 194 -10.53 -10.02 -10.33
C GLY A 194 -10.82 -8.88 -11.26
N SER A 195 -10.74 -9.16 -12.54
CA SER A 195 -11.08 -8.20 -13.59
C SER A 195 -11.68 -8.86 -14.81
N VAL A 196 -12.44 -8.08 -15.55
CA VAL A 196 -13.07 -8.49 -16.81
C VAL A 196 -12.93 -7.41 -17.87
N GLY A 197 -12.43 -7.78 -19.04
CA GLY A 197 -12.48 -6.97 -20.25
C GLY A 197 -13.86 -7.10 -20.88
N ILE A 198 -14.69 -6.06 -20.73
CA ILE A 198 -16.07 -6.03 -21.27
C ILE A 198 -16.01 -5.92 -22.79
N THR A 199 -15.15 -5.04 -23.27
CA THR A 199 -14.79 -4.87 -24.70
C THR A 199 -13.28 -4.73 -24.81
N ASP A 200 -12.74 -4.47 -26.00
CA ASP A 200 -11.32 -4.18 -26.18
C ASP A 200 -10.91 -2.83 -25.56
N SER A 201 -11.87 -1.92 -25.40
CA SER A 201 -11.66 -0.59 -24.81
C SER A 201 -12.09 -0.48 -23.35
N ASN A 202 -12.84 -1.46 -22.83
CA ASN A 202 -13.47 -1.36 -21.51
C ASN A 202 -13.04 -2.51 -20.61
N LYS A 203 -12.51 -2.18 -19.43
CA LYS A 203 -12.14 -3.14 -18.40
C LYS A 203 -12.68 -2.71 -17.04
N ALA A 204 -13.22 -3.66 -16.29
CA ALA A 204 -13.65 -3.44 -14.92
C ALA A 204 -13.02 -4.46 -13.99
N GLY A 205 -12.90 -4.12 -12.72
CA GLY A 205 -12.38 -5.06 -11.74
C GLY A 205 -12.71 -4.64 -10.32
N ALA A 206 -12.46 -5.59 -9.41
CA ALA A 206 -12.67 -5.40 -8.00
C ALA A 206 -11.60 -6.13 -7.19
N SER A 207 -11.37 -5.65 -5.98
CA SER A 207 -10.58 -6.37 -4.98
C SER A 207 -11.20 -6.27 -3.59
N LEU A 208 -11.00 -7.32 -2.80
CA LEU A 208 -11.36 -7.43 -1.39
C LEU A 208 -10.13 -7.88 -0.63
N ARG A 209 -9.75 -7.17 0.41
CA ARG A 209 -8.70 -7.54 1.34
C ARG A 209 -9.24 -7.52 2.77
N LEU A 210 -9.18 -8.66 3.43
CA LEU A 210 -9.54 -8.81 4.82
C LEU A 210 -8.27 -9.18 5.59
N TYR A 211 -7.90 -8.38 6.57
CA TYR A 211 -6.74 -8.61 7.42
C TYR A 211 -7.15 -8.63 8.89
N ARG A 212 -6.62 -9.58 9.64
CA ARG A 212 -6.79 -9.69 11.09
C ARG A 212 -5.46 -10.02 11.73
N ASN A 213 -5.15 -9.38 12.85
CA ASN A 213 -3.98 -9.71 13.65
C ASN A 213 -4.32 -9.60 15.14
N ASN A 214 -4.00 -10.64 15.90
CA ASN A 214 -4.03 -10.63 17.35
C ASN A 214 -2.59 -10.57 17.84
N THR A 215 -2.27 -9.54 18.63
CA THR A 215 -0.90 -9.29 19.10
C THR A 215 -0.86 -9.14 20.61
N THR A 216 0.26 -9.57 21.22
CA THR A 216 0.67 -9.15 22.57
C THR A 216 1.99 -8.43 22.42
N GLU A 217 2.02 -7.15 22.74
CA GLU A 217 3.13 -6.24 22.44
C GLU A 217 3.17 -5.06 23.42
N PRO A 218 4.25 -4.26 23.47
CA PRO A 218 4.32 -3.06 24.30
C PRO A 218 3.17 -2.08 24.04
N GLY A 219 2.75 -1.36 25.07
CA GLY A 219 1.68 -0.36 24.99
C GLY A 219 1.95 0.73 23.95
N ASN A 220 3.21 1.09 23.73
CA ASN A 220 3.68 1.82 22.57
C ASN A 220 4.33 0.82 21.59
N SER A 221 3.70 0.56 20.47
CA SER A 221 4.14 -0.44 19.48
C SER A 221 5.46 -0.10 18.78
N THR A 222 5.93 1.16 18.87
CA THR A 222 7.25 1.56 18.35
C THR A 222 8.39 1.21 19.29
N GLN A 223 8.10 0.81 20.54
CA GLN A 223 9.10 0.47 21.53
C GLN A 223 9.88 -0.80 21.15
N THR A 224 11.21 -0.73 21.25
CA THR A 224 12.11 -1.82 20.82
C THR A 224 12.56 -2.70 21.98
N HIS A 225 12.47 -2.24 23.22
CA HIS A 225 12.97 -2.94 24.40
C HIS A 225 11.94 -2.95 25.54
N GLY A 226 12.07 -3.94 26.42
CA GLY A 226 11.36 -4.04 27.69
C GLY A 226 9.98 -4.69 27.61
N ASP A 227 9.63 -5.41 28.66
CA ASP A 227 8.37 -6.15 28.80
C ASP A 227 7.30 -5.39 29.58
N SER A 228 7.61 -4.16 30.01
CA SER A 228 6.69 -3.37 30.83
C SER A 228 5.50 -2.85 30.02
N GLY A 229 4.31 -3.04 30.55
CA GLY A 229 3.11 -2.48 29.95
C GLY A 229 2.63 -3.17 28.68
N LEU A 230 2.83 -4.49 28.57
CA LEU A 230 2.29 -5.29 27.47
C LEU A 230 0.78 -5.13 27.36
N ARG A 231 0.29 -5.16 26.14
CA ARG A 231 -1.11 -5.03 25.74
C ARG A 231 -1.47 -6.10 24.73
N ASP A 232 -2.67 -6.63 24.88
CA ASP A 232 -3.29 -7.41 23.84
C ASP A 232 -4.01 -6.47 22.87
N ARG A 233 -3.69 -6.60 21.58
CA ARG A 233 -4.36 -5.85 20.50
C ARG A 233 -4.98 -6.78 19.50
N LYS A 234 -6.13 -6.36 19.00
CA LYS A 234 -6.78 -6.96 17.84
C LYS A 234 -6.88 -5.89 16.77
N THR A 235 -6.17 -6.09 15.67
CA THR A 235 -6.25 -5.26 14.47
C THR A 235 -7.13 -5.97 13.44
N VAL A 236 -8.10 -5.25 12.90
CA VAL A 236 -8.94 -5.70 11.79
C VAL A 236 -8.92 -4.61 10.73
N GLN A 237 -8.57 -4.98 9.51
CA GLN A 237 -8.68 -4.08 8.35
C GLN A 237 -9.46 -4.77 7.24
N ASN A 238 -10.42 -4.05 6.69
CA ASN A 238 -11.23 -4.48 5.55
C ASN A 238 -11.13 -3.41 4.47
N ASP A 239 -10.67 -3.82 3.28
CA ASP A 239 -10.55 -2.94 2.13
C ASP A 239 -11.35 -3.51 0.97
N VAL A 240 -12.10 -2.64 0.33
CA VAL A 240 -12.85 -2.95 -0.89
C VAL A 240 -12.52 -1.88 -1.93
N GLN A 241 -12.25 -2.33 -3.13
CA GLN A 241 -11.99 -1.46 -4.26
C GLN A 241 -12.73 -1.95 -5.49
N PHE A 242 -13.35 -1.02 -6.22
CA PHE A 242 -13.89 -1.24 -7.56
C PHE A 242 -13.23 -0.26 -8.51
N TRP A 243 -12.92 -0.71 -9.72
CA TRP A 243 -12.37 0.17 -10.72
C TRP A 243 -12.96 -0.14 -12.11
N TYR A 244 -13.04 0.89 -12.91
CA TYR A 244 -13.44 0.81 -14.31
C TYR A 244 -12.45 1.63 -15.13
N GLN A 245 -12.04 1.09 -16.27
CA GLN A 245 -11.14 1.74 -17.21
C GLN A 245 -11.76 1.75 -18.59
N TYR A 246 -11.72 2.92 -19.21
CA TYR A 246 -12.06 3.12 -20.61
C TYR A 246 -10.83 3.65 -21.35
N ALA A 247 -10.31 2.86 -22.29
CA ALA A 247 -9.11 3.16 -23.06
C ALA A 247 -9.30 2.66 -24.50
N PRO A 248 -9.91 3.47 -25.40
CA PRO A 248 -10.11 3.09 -26.78
C PRO A 248 -8.77 2.95 -27.49
N VAL A 249 -8.64 1.88 -28.31
CA VAL A 249 -7.38 1.50 -28.95
C VAL A 249 -6.89 2.59 -29.91
N ASP A 250 -7.81 3.25 -30.62
CA ASP A 250 -7.49 4.23 -31.66
C ASP A 250 -7.39 5.67 -31.14
N ASN A 251 -7.42 5.88 -29.81
CA ASN A 251 -7.38 7.23 -29.25
C ASN A 251 -6.44 7.31 -28.05
N SER A 252 -5.24 7.79 -28.29
CA SER A 252 -4.22 7.98 -27.25
C SER A 252 -4.51 9.10 -26.23
N LEU A 253 -5.53 9.93 -26.49
CA LEU A 253 -5.92 11.02 -25.58
C LEU A 253 -6.87 10.52 -24.48
N ILE A 254 -7.44 9.32 -24.63
CA ILE A 254 -8.43 8.79 -23.69
C ILE A 254 -7.92 7.50 -23.07
N ASN A 255 -7.64 7.55 -21.78
CA ASN A 255 -7.41 6.41 -20.91
C ASN A 255 -7.91 6.77 -19.53
N VAL A 256 -9.23 6.77 -19.38
CA VAL A 256 -9.92 7.14 -18.14
C VAL A 256 -9.99 5.94 -17.23
N LYS A 257 -9.50 6.08 -16.01
CA LYS A 257 -9.69 5.11 -14.93
C LYS A 257 -10.44 5.78 -13.78
N SER A 258 -11.57 5.18 -13.41
CA SER A 258 -12.34 5.52 -12.21
C SER A 258 -12.13 4.45 -11.16
N THR A 259 -11.90 4.86 -9.91
CA THR A 259 -11.68 3.96 -8.77
C THR A 259 -12.55 4.40 -7.61
N LEU A 260 -13.35 3.48 -7.08
CA LEU A 260 -14.12 3.63 -5.83
C LEU A 260 -13.47 2.74 -4.78
N TYR A 261 -13.32 3.25 -3.56
CA TYR A 261 -12.68 2.48 -2.51
C TYR A 261 -13.23 2.77 -1.12
N LEU A 262 -13.13 1.75 -0.28
CA LEU A 262 -13.37 1.81 1.15
C LEU A 262 -12.24 1.07 1.86
N SER A 263 -11.62 1.71 2.85
CA SER A 263 -10.68 1.11 3.79
C SER A 263 -11.17 1.38 5.21
N ASP A 264 -11.41 0.32 5.97
CA ASP A 264 -11.89 0.39 7.36
C ASP A 264 -10.92 -0.36 8.25
N ILE A 265 -10.27 0.34 9.17
CA ILE A 265 -9.34 -0.24 10.12
C ILE A 265 -9.81 -0.02 11.55
N THR A 266 -9.86 -1.09 12.34
CA THR A 266 -10.17 -1.05 13.76
C THR A 266 -9.05 -1.69 14.56
N ILE A 267 -8.55 -0.97 15.56
CA ILE A 267 -7.58 -1.46 16.53
C ILE A 267 -8.22 -1.43 17.91
N LYS A 268 -8.46 -2.61 18.47
CA LYS A 268 -8.91 -2.78 19.86
C LYS A 268 -7.70 -3.13 20.73
N THR A 269 -7.45 -2.37 21.79
CA THR A 269 -6.38 -2.59 22.75
C THR A 269 -6.97 -2.88 24.12
N ASN A 270 -6.61 -4.01 24.71
CA ASN A 270 -6.93 -4.35 26.09
C ASN A 270 -5.64 -4.28 26.91
N GLY A 271 -5.69 -3.70 28.08
CA GLY A 271 -4.56 -3.67 29.01
C GLY A 271 -4.82 -4.45 30.27
N HIS A 272 -3.78 -4.94 30.92
CA HIS A 272 -3.89 -5.48 32.28
C HIS A 272 -4.49 -4.40 33.19
N ASN A 273 -5.64 -4.67 33.79
CA ASN A 273 -6.39 -3.77 34.68
C ASN A 273 -6.76 -2.40 34.08
N LYS A 274 -6.87 -2.26 32.77
CA LYS A 274 -7.28 -1.00 32.10
C LYS A 274 -8.49 -1.22 31.21
N THR A 275 -9.29 -0.17 31.12
CA THR A 275 -10.44 -0.11 30.20
C THR A 275 -9.96 -0.34 28.76
N ALA A 276 -10.71 -1.12 28.00
CA ALA A 276 -10.43 -1.33 26.60
C ALA A 276 -10.55 -0.01 25.82
N GLU A 277 -9.60 0.23 24.92
CA GLU A 277 -9.67 1.35 23.97
C GLU A 277 -9.86 0.80 22.56
N TRP A 278 -10.69 1.47 21.79
CA TRP A 278 -10.93 1.17 20.39
C TRP A 278 -10.60 2.39 19.54
N ARG A 279 -9.98 2.15 18.42
CA ARG A 279 -9.66 3.16 17.43
C ARG A 279 -10.13 2.65 16.09
N ASN A 280 -11.09 3.34 15.50
CA ASN A 280 -11.56 3.06 14.16
C ASN A 280 -11.18 4.21 13.24
N ASN A 281 -10.66 3.89 12.09
CA ASN A 281 -10.48 4.83 10.99
C ASN A 281 -11.07 4.24 9.72
N ARG A 282 -11.92 5.02 9.08
CA ARG A 282 -12.54 4.69 7.81
C ARG A 282 -12.18 5.73 6.77
N THR A 283 -11.63 5.27 5.65
CA THR A 283 -11.39 6.10 4.48
C THR A 283 -12.23 5.59 3.33
N SER A 284 -13.04 6.45 2.73
CA SER A 284 -13.80 6.13 1.52
C SER A 284 -13.58 7.22 0.49
N GLY A 285 -13.52 6.84 -0.78
CA GLY A 285 -13.24 7.85 -1.81
C GLY A 285 -13.50 7.36 -3.23
N VAL A 286 -13.41 8.33 -4.12
CA VAL A 286 -13.45 8.16 -5.56
C VAL A 286 -12.30 8.94 -6.19
N ASN A 287 -11.63 8.31 -7.13
CA ASN A 287 -10.60 8.95 -7.96
C ASN A 287 -10.95 8.70 -9.43
N VAL A 288 -10.90 9.74 -10.23
CA VAL A 288 -11.05 9.66 -11.68
C VAL A 288 -9.83 10.31 -12.32
N VAL A 289 -9.09 9.56 -13.09
CA VAL A 289 -7.89 10.03 -13.80
C VAL A 289 -7.98 9.70 -15.28
N ASN A 290 -7.68 10.67 -16.12
CA ASN A 290 -7.38 10.44 -17.53
C ASN A 290 -5.87 10.52 -17.77
N ARG A 291 -5.35 9.65 -18.63
CA ARG A 291 -3.97 9.69 -19.11
C ARG A 291 -3.99 9.82 -20.62
N SER A 292 -3.37 10.89 -21.12
CA SER A 292 -3.29 11.20 -22.55
C SER A 292 -1.86 11.16 -23.01
N HIS A 293 -1.64 10.61 -24.18
CA HIS A 293 -0.36 10.65 -24.87
C HIS A 293 -0.52 11.42 -26.17
N THR A 294 0.28 12.45 -26.37
CA THR A 294 0.20 13.29 -27.58
C THR A 294 1.58 13.79 -28.00
N LEU A 295 1.70 14.08 -29.28
CA LEU A 295 2.89 14.68 -29.88
C LEU A 295 2.58 16.12 -30.25
N ILE A 296 3.01 17.07 -29.42
CA ILE A 296 2.88 18.51 -29.68
C ILE A 296 4.28 19.10 -29.60
N PHE A 297 4.69 19.85 -30.65
CA PHE A 297 6.01 20.48 -30.64
C PHE A 297 6.25 21.28 -29.34
N PRO A 298 7.39 21.13 -28.65
CA PRO A 298 8.66 20.51 -29.15
C PRO A 298 8.85 19.05 -28.73
N GLY A 299 7.86 18.33 -28.19
CA GLY A 299 8.11 16.99 -27.66
C GLY A 299 6.94 16.03 -27.66
N ALA A 300 7.13 14.92 -26.97
CA ALA A 300 6.09 13.97 -26.61
C ALA A 300 5.55 14.32 -25.20
N HIS A 301 4.26 14.42 -25.05
CA HIS A 301 3.57 14.77 -23.82
C HIS A 301 2.84 13.58 -23.24
N GLN A 302 3.02 13.32 -21.95
CA GLN A 302 2.24 12.38 -21.17
C GLN A 302 1.46 13.16 -20.11
N LEU A 303 0.19 13.37 -20.38
CA LEU A 303 -0.71 14.15 -19.50
C LEU A 303 -1.40 13.22 -18.52
N SER A 304 -1.40 13.56 -17.25
CA SER A 304 -2.22 12.93 -16.21
C SER A 304 -3.05 14.00 -15.52
N TYR A 305 -4.37 13.90 -15.62
CA TYR A 305 -5.26 14.85 -14.99
C TYR A 305 -6.53 14.18 -14.46
N GLY A 306 -7.08 14.73 -13.39
CA GLY A 306 -8.20 14.08 -12.76
C GLY A 306 -8.76 14.82 -11.56
N ALA A 307 -9.69 14.15 -10.92
CA ALA A 307 -10.34 14.60 -9.70
C ALA A 307 -10.35 13.48 -8.67
N GLU A 308 -10.19 13.86 -7.43
CA GLU A 308 -10.27 12.94 -6.28
C GLU A 308 -11.19 13.56 -5.22
N TYR A 309 -12.06 12.75 -4.66
CA TYR A 309 -12.75 13.05 -3.42
C TYR A 309 -12.53 11.90 -2.47
N TYR A 310 -12.17 12.20 -1.22
CA TYR A 310 -12.19 11.20 -0.15
C TYR A 310 -12.59 11.81 1.17
N ARG A 311 -13.27 10.97 1.97
CA ARG A 311 -13.59 11.24 3.37
C ARG A 311 -12.81 10.30 4.26
N GLN A 312 -12.18 10.86 5.26
CA GLN A 312 -11.54 10.12 6.33
C GLN A 312 -12.27 10.40 7.65
N GLN A 313 -12.69 9.34 8.31
CA GLN A 313 -13.40 9.42 9.60
C GLN A 313 -12.61 8.69 10.66
N GLN A 314 -12.46 9.31 11.81
CA GLN A 314 -11.77 8.78 12.98
C GLN A 314 -12.74 8.71 14.14
N LYS A 315 -12.90 7.51 14.74
CA LYS A 315 -13.79 7.29 15.86
C LYS A 315 -13.07 6.57 17.00
N PRO A 316 -12.88 7.23 18.16
CA PRO A 316 -12.45 6.57 19.37
C PRO A 316 -13.62 5.94 20.10
N GLU A 317 -13.37 4.86 20.83
CA GLU A 317 -14.30 4.30 21.82
C GLU A 317 -13.52 3.89 23.07
N GLY A 318 -14.20 3.88 24.21
CA GLY A 318 -13.61 3.53 25.50
C GLY A 318 -12.63 4.60 26.01
N SER A 319 -11.43 4.18 26.42
CA SER A 319 -10.41 5.08 27.01
C SER A 319 -9.42 5.68 25.98
N ALA A 320 -9.76 5.75 24.71
CA ALA A 320 -8.88 6.22 23.63
C ALA A 320 -8.71 7.75 23.62
N THR A 321 -8.22 8.33 24.72
CA THR A 321 -8.10 9.80 24.91
C THR A 321 -7.10 10.49 23.99
N LEU A 322 -6.14 9.75 23.42
CA LEU A 322 -5.13 10.29 22.49
C LEU A 322 -5.57 10.20 21.01
N TYR A 323 -6.80 9.85 20.75
CA TYR A 323 -7.34 9.62 19.42
C TYR A 323 -8.69 10.34 19.32
N PRO A 324 -8.71 11.63 18.96
CA PRO A 324 -9.93 12.41 18.93
C PRO A 324 -10.91 11.93 17.85
N GLU A 325 -12.20 12.10 18.09
CA GLU A 325 -13.20 11.92 17.05
C GLU A 325 -13.09 13.06 16.02
N GLY A 326 -13.25 12.73 14.75
CA GLY A 326 -13.23 13.73 13.69
C GLY A 326 -13.41 13.13 12.30
N ASN A 327 -13.69 13.99 11.38
CA ASN A 327 -13.72 13.67 9.95
C ASN A 327 -13.05 14.78 9.14
N ILE A 328 -12.46 14.38 8.03
CA ILE A 328 -11.86 15.28 7.05
C ILE A 328 -12.39 14.88 5.68
N ASP A 329 -12.86 15.86 4.93
CA ASP A 329 -13.27 15.73 3.54
C ASP A 329 -12.22 16.41 2.66
N PHE A 330 -11.76 15.72 1.62
CA PHE A 330 -10.86 16.27 0.63
C PHE A 330 -11.48 16.20 -0.76
N THR A 331 -11.47 17.31 -1.44
CA THR A 331 -11.82 17.40 -2.85
C THR A 331 -10.64 18.00 -3.60
N SER A 332 -10.22 17.37 -4.66
CA SER A 332 -9.02 17.77 -5.38
C SER A 332 -9.22 17.72 -6.89
N LEU A 333 -8.61 18.68 -7.57
CA LEU A 333 -8.39 18.67 -9.01
C LEU A 333 -6.88 18.71 -9.24
N TYR A 334 -6.37 17.88 -10.15
CA TYR A 334 -4.95 17.82 -10.42
C TYR A 334 -4.64 17.64 -11.91
N PHE A 335 -3.47 18.12 -12.27
CA PHE A 335 -2.93 18.05 -13.62
C PHE A 335 -1.40 17.86 -13.53
N GLN A 336 -0.86 17.02 -14.39
CA GLN A 336 0.58 16.86 -14.59
C GLN A 336 0.84 16.62 -16.08
N ASP A 337 1.80 17.34 -16.63
CA ASP A 337 2.39 17.09 -17.95
C ASP A 337 3.84 16.67 -17.78
N GLU A 338 4.18 15.54 -18.37
CA GLU A 338 5.54 15.05 -18.48
C GLU A 338 5.93 15.10 -19.96
N MET A 339 6.75 16.08 -20.30
CA MET A 339 7.19 16.35 -21.66
C MET A 339 8.61 15.84 -21.89
N THR A 340 8.78 14.97 -22.87
CA THR A 340 10.07 14.52 -23.36
C THR A 340 10.41 15.26 -24.67
N MET A 341 11.47 16.06 -24.65
CA MET A 341 11.88 16.85 -25.82
C MET A 341 12.50 15.94 -26.89
N LYS A 342 12.13 16.15 -28.17
CA LYS A 342 12.64 15.34 -29.27
C LYS A 342 14.09 15.66 -29.63
N SER A 343 14.50 16.91 -29.50
CA SER A 343 15.80 17.41 -29.99
C SER A 343 16.88 17.48 -28.91
N TYR A 344 16.50 17.26 -27.64
CA TYR A 344 17.40 17.38 -26.49
C TYR A 344 17.08 16.27 -25.48
N PRO A 345 18.08 15.72 -24.78
CA PRO A 345 17.86 14.74 -23.73
C PRO A 345 17.31 15.40 -22.45
N VAL A 346 16.15 16.07 -22.56
CA VAL A 346 15.53 16.83 -21.49
C VAL A 346 14.09 16.36 -21.31
N ASN A 347 13.76 16.02 -20.08
CA ASN A 347 12.41 15.77 -19.65
C ASN A 347 11.96 16.90 -18.71
N ILE A 348 10.79 17.44 -18.94
CA ILE A 348 10.21 18.52 -18.14
C ILE A 348 8.91 18.01 -17.53
N ILE A 349 8.75 18.14 -16.20
CA ILE A 349 7.50 17.84 -15.51
C ILE A 349 6.93 19.16 -15.00
N VAL A 350 5.69 19.43 -15.37
CA VAL A 350 4.89 20.53 -14.83
C VAL A 350 3.63 19.95 -14.23
N GLY A 351 3.33 20.32 -13.00
CA GLY A 351 2.13 19.86 -12.35
C GLY A 351 1.49 20.92 -11.46
N SER A 352 0.18 20.84 -11.34
CA SER A 352 -0.60 21.67 -10.45
C SER A 352 -1.71 20.86 -9.79
N ARG A 353 -2.07 21.27 -8.58
CA ARG A 353 -3.16 20.67 -7.83
C ARG A 353 -3.86 21.73 -7.01
N TYR A 354 -5.17 21.61 -6.93
CA TYR A 354 -6.03 22.37 -6.03
C TYR A 354 -6.73 21.40 -5.09
N ASP A 355 -6.57 21.62 -3.80
CA ASP A 355 -7.21 20.84 -2.73
C ASP A 355 -8.11 21.75 -1.88
N ARG A 356 -9.26 21.21 -1.51
CA ARG A 356 -10.21 21.85 -0.59
C ARG A 356 -10.68 20.85 0.45
#